data_4c3cb3604f494b28e5001e3cbcb7286b
#
_entry.id   4c3cb3604f494b28e5001e3cbcb7286b
#
_cell.length_a   1.000
_cell.length_b   1.000
_cell.length_c   1.000
_cell.angle_alpha   90.00
_cell.angle_beta   90.00
_cell.angle_gamma   90.00
#
_symmetry.space_group_name_H-M   'P 1'
#
loop_
_entity.id
_entity.type
_entity.pdbx_description
1 polymer ?
#
loop_
_entity_poly.entity_id
_entity_poly.type
_entity_poly.pdbx_seq_one_letter_code
_entity_poly.pdbx_strand_id
1 'polypeptide(L)'
;IAQHFATLQLPFPPPEQIHMTSGEISLAESLVNIGVPERDVPACGACHGDNLMGTSPYIPGLLGLSRAYISAQLGGWRNGGLMRGQTPDCMSEIAKQLTDDEAIAITKWLASQPVTGQQSPASTLSSELAHRCGSIVIETEDSQ
;
A
#
# COMPACT_ATOMS: atom_id res chain seq x y z
N ILE A 1 -26.36 2.77 7.84
CA ILE A 1 -25.29 1.91 8.41
C ILE A 1 -23.93 2.36 7.88
N ALA A 2 -23.70 2.45 6.56
CA ALA A 2 -22.41 2.85 5.98
C ALA A 2 -21.93 4.23 6.48
N GLN A 3 -22.81 5.24 6.48
CA GLN A 3 -22.48 6.59 6.98
C GLN A 3 -22.08 6.59 8.47
N HIS A 4 -22.73 5.77 9.30
CA HIS A 4 -22.39 5.67 10.70
C HIS A 4 -20.94 5.18 10.88
N PHE A 5 -20.55 4.11 10.18
CA PHE A 5 -19.18 3.59 10.27
C PHE A 5 -18.15 4.54 9.65
N ALA A 6 -18.49 5.25 8.58
CA ALA A 6 -17.60 6.23 7.96
C ALA A 6 -17.30 7.45 8.86
N THR A 7 -18.17 7.75 9.83
CA THR A 7 -17.98 8.86 10.78
C THR A 7 -17.34 8.44 12.10
N LEU A 8 -17.12 7.14 12.32
CA LEU A 8 -16.46 6.66 13.53
C LEU A 8 -14.96 6.96 13.46
N GLN A 9 -14.51 7.80 14.36
CA GLN A 9 -13.08 8.08 14.58
C GLN A 9 -12.57 7.17 15.69
N LEU A 10 -12.34 5.90 15.36
CA LEU A 10 -11.71 4.98 16.30
C LEU A 10 -10.19 5.17 16.30
N PRO A 11 -9.53 5.04 17.46
CA PRO A 11 -8.08 5.07 17.52
C PRO A 11 -7.52 3.89 16.71
N PHE A 12 -6.41 4.12 16.02
CA PHE A 12 -5.69 3.04 15.37
C PHE A 12 -5.19 2.03 16.42
N PRO A 13 -5.15 0.74 16.08
CA PRO A 13 -4.57 -0.25 16.98
C PRO A 13 -3.08 0.07 17.23
N PRO A 14 -2.54 -0.33 18.39
CA PRO A 14 -1.11 -0.21 18.65
C PRO A 14 -0.33 -1.06 17.63
N PRO A 15 0.91 -0.62 17.28
CA PRO A 15 1.75 -1.40 16.37
C PRO A 15 2.08 -2.78 16.95
N GLU A 16 2.22 -3.77 16.09
CA GLU A 16 2.62 -5.11 16.50
C GLU A 16 4.07 -5.12 17.00
N GLN A 17 4.32 -5.85 18.07
CA GLN A 17 5.67 -6.05 18.61
C GLN A 17 6.36 -7.19 17.85
N ILE A 18 7.03 -6.85 16.75
CA ILE A 18 7.66 -7.81 15.84
C ILE A 18 9.18 -7.65 15.92
N HIS A 19 9.87 -8.76 16.16
CA HIS A 19 11.33 -8.76 16.08
C HIS A 19 11.77 -8.71 14.61
N MET A 20 12.62 -7.73 14.29
CA MET A 20 13.23 -7.55 12.98
C MET A 20 14.75 -7.41 13.11
N THR A 21 15.47 -8.00 12.19
CA THR A 21 16.91 -7.75 12.05
C THR A 21 17.15 -6.39 11.40
N SER A 22 18.36 -5.83 11.57
CA SER A 22 18.74 -4.58 10.88
C SER A 22 18.64 -4.68 9.36
N GLY A 23 18.94 -5.86 8.81
CA GLY A 23 18.80 -6.12 7.37
C GLY A 23 17.34 -6.07 6.89
N GLU A 24 16.42 -6.68 7.65
CA GLU A 24 14.99 -6.62 7.32
C GLU A 24 14.44 -5.18 7.41
N ILE A 25 14.90 -4.42 8.40
CA ILE A 25 14.50 -3.01 8.55
C ILE A 25 14.99 -2.20 7.34
N SER A 26 16.30 -2.27 7.01
CA SER A 26 16.87 -1.54 5.87
C SER A 26 16.22 -1.93 4.54
N LEU A 27 15.91 -3.22 4.35
CA LEU A 27 15.21 -3.70 3.15
C LEU A 27 13.81 -3.11 3.04
N ALA A 28 13.05 -3.13 4.14
CA ALA A 28 11.70 -2.58 4.17
C ALA A 28 11.70 -1.06 3.92
N GLU A 29 12.59 -0.31 4.57
CA GLU A 29 12.73 1.13 4.38
C GLU A 29 13.13 1.49 2.94
N SER A 30 13.99 0.68 2.31
CA SER A 30 14.33 0.84 0.89
C SER A 30 13.10 0.64 0.01
N LEU A 31 12.32 -0.41 0.24
CA LEU A 31 11.07 -0.65 -0.51
C LEU A 31 10.06 0.49 -0.35
N VAL A 32 9.93 1.02 0.86
CA VAL A 32 8.98 2.11 1.14
C VAL A 32 9.37 3.40 0.45
N ASN A 33 10.66 3.76 0.46
CA ASN A 33 11.13 5.08 0.05
C ASN A 33 11.72 5.12 -1.35
N ILE A 34 12.23 4.00 -1.86
CA ILE A 34 12.95 3.93 -3.13
C ILE A 34 12.29 2.94 -4.10
N GLY A 35 11.83 1.80 -3.60
CA GLY A 35 11.38 0.67 -4.42
C GLY A 35 12.53 -0.16 -4.98
N VAL A 36 12.28 -0.84 -6.10
CA VAL A 36 13.28 -1.62 -6.85
C VAL A 36 13.17 -1.25 -8.34
N PRO A 37 13.81 -0.17 -8.78
CA PRO A 37 13.68 0.34 -10.15
C PRO A 37 14.05 -0.70 -11.22
N GLU A 38 15.02 -1.57 -10.95
CA GLU A 38 15.48 -2.60 -11.89
C GLU A 38 14.40 -3.67 -12.18
N ARG A 39 13.39 -3.77 -11.33
CA ARG A 39 12.24 -4.67 -11.48
C ARG A 39 10.93 -3.91 -11.68
N ASP A 40 11.01 -2.62 -11.97
CA ASP A 40 9.85 -1.74 -12.15
C ASP A 40 8.89 -1.74 -10.94
N VAL A 41 9.43 -1.87 -9.73
CA VAL A 41 8.71 -1.76 -8.46
C VAL A 41 8.91 -0.35 -7.92
N PRO A 42 7.89 0.53 -7.97
CA PRO A 42 8.00 1.88 -7.39
C PRO A 42 8.07 1.82 -5.87
N ALA A 43 8.52 2.91 -5.26
CA ALA A 43 8.41 3.09 -3.82
C ALA A 43 6.97 2.92 -3.34
N CYS A 44 6.74 2.24 -2.22
CA CYS A 44 5.38 2.10 -1.67
C CYS A 44 4.74 3.47 -1.40
N GLY A 45 5.53 4.41 -0.87
CA GLY A 45 5.10 5.78 -0.60
C GLY A 45 4.66 6.55 -1.84
N ALA A 46 5.19 6.23 -3.02
CA ALA A 46 4.83 6.91 -4.26
C ALA A 46 3.34 6.77 -4.62
N CYS A 47 2.71 5.67 -4.23
CA CYS A 47 1.29 5.43 -4.43
C CYS A 47 0.50 5.58 -3.12
N HIS A 48 0.99 5.01 -2.03
CA HIS A 48 0.29 4.97 -0.75
C HIS A 48 0.50 6.24 0.12
N GLY A 49 1.12 7.28 -0.45
CA GLY A 49 1.43 8.55 0.21
C GLY A 49 2.70 8.47 1.06
N ASP A 50 3.39 9.60 1.23
CA ASP A 50 4.64 9.69 2.01
C ASP A 50 4.44 9.29 3.47
N ASN A 51 3.22 9.49 3.99
CA ASN A 51 2.83 9.08 5.33
C ASN A 51 2.24 7.66 5.39
N LEU A 52 2.16 6.96 4.26
CA LEU A 52 1.58 5.62 4.10
C LEU A 52 0.10 5.52 4.54
N MET A 53 -0.61 6.64 4.59
CA MET A 53 -2.04 6.70 4.94
C MET A 53 -2.96 6.62 3.72
N GLY A 54 -2.41 6.32 2.55
CA GLY A 54 -3.13 6.19 1.29
C GLY A 54 -3.15 7.46 0.46
N THR A 55 -3.79 7.36 -0.69
CA THR A 55 -4.05 8.49 -1.60
C THR A 55 -5.50 8.43 -2.06
N SER A 56 -6.22 9.53 -1.84
CA SER A 56 -7.63 9.62 -2.24
C SER A 56 -7.78 9.57 -3.75
N PRO A 57 -8.89 9.02 -4.26
CA PRO A 57 -9.95 8.34 -3.51
C PRO A 57 -9.79 6.81 -3.43
N TYR A 58 -8.78 6.22 -4.09
CA TYR A 58 -8.78 4.76 -4.35
C TYR A 58 -7.64 3.98 -3.72
N ILE A 59 -6.55 4.64 -3.29
CA ILE A 59 -5.37 3.94 -2.78
C ILE A 59 -5.42 3.89 -1.25
N PRO A 60 -5.49 2.69 -0.66
CA PRO A 60 -5.64 2.55 0.79
C PRO A 60 -4.36 2.92 1.55
N GLY A 61 -4.51 3.27 2.81
CA GLY A 61 -3.40 3.35 3.77
C GLY A 61 -2.84 1.96 4.10
N LEU A 62 -1.57 1.94 4.48
CA LEU A 62 -0.84 0.72 4.82
C LEU A 62 -0.57 0.58 6.33
N LEU A 63 -0.70 1.68 7.10
CA LEU A 63 -0.44 1.67 8.54
C LEU A 63 -1.69 1.33 9.35
N GLY A 64 -1.49 0.82 10.57
CA GLY A 64 -2.58 0.39 11.44
C GLY A 64 -3.24 -0.93 11.03
N LEU A 65 -2.61 -1.68 10.13
CA LEU A 65 -3.06 -2.98 9.66
C LEU A 65 -2.22 -4.09 10.31
N SER A 66 -2.84 -5.24 10.59
CA SER A 66 -2.09 -6.39 11.09
C SER A 66 -1.20 -7.01 10.02
N ARG A 67 -0.06 -7.57 10.44
CA ARG A 67 0.85 -8.29 9.54
C ARG A 67 0.13 -9.40 8.78
N ALA A 68 -0.73 -10.15 9.46
CA ALA A 68 -1.50 -11.23 8.85
C ALA A 68 -2.38 -10.72 7.70
N TYR A 69 -3.05 -9.58 7.89
CA TYR A 69 -3.86 -8.96 6.85
C TYR A 69 -3.03 -8.51 5.66
N ILE A 70 -1.93 -7.77 5.89
CA ILE A 70 -1.07 -7.28 4.82
C ILE A 70 -0.49 -8.45 4.02
N SER A 71 -0.02 -9.51 4.70
CA SER A 71 0.50 -10.72 4.06
C SER A 71 -0.55 -11.42 3.20
N ALA A 72 -1.78 -11.52 3.71
CA ALA A 72 -2.89 -12.13 2.96
C ALA A 72 -3.24 -11.32 1.71
N GLN A 73 -3.23 -9.98 1.78
CA GLN A 73 -3.48 -9.11 0.63
C GLN A 73 -2.37 -9.27 -0.43
N LEU A 74 -1.11 -9.18 -0.04
CA LEU A 74 0.02 -9.37 -0.98
C LEU A 74 0.00 -10.75 -1.63
N GLY A 75 -0.26 -11.80 -0.84
CA GLY A 75 -0.42 -13.17 -1.36
C GLY A 75 -1.60 -13.30 -2.31
N GLY A 76 -2.71 -12.65 -2.00
CA GLY A 76 -3.91 -12.65 -2.83
C GLY A 76 -3.67 -11.99 -4.19
N TRP A 77 -2.98 -10.86 -4.25
CA TRP A 77 -2.60 -10.20 -5.50
C TRP A 77 -1.57 -11.01 -6.27
N ARG A 78 -0.53 -11.52 -5.61
CA ARG A 78 0.51 -12.34 -6.24
C ARG A 78 -0.09 -13.57 -6.96
N ASN A 79 -1.06 -14.23 -6.34
CA ASN A 79 -1.69 -15.44 -6.84
C ASN A 79 -2.94 -15.18 -7.70
N GLY A 80 -3.29 -13.92 -7.96
CA GLY A 80 -4.47 -13.55 -8.74
C GLY A 80 -5.81 -13.78 -8.04
N GLY A 81 -5.81 -14.18 -6.76
CA GLY A 81 -7.04 -14.49 -6.00
C GLY A 81 -7.94 -13.28 -5.75
N LEU A 82 -7.39 -12.07 -5.74
CA LEU A 82 -8.15 -10.83 -5.57
C LEU A 82 -8.70 -10.26 -6.89
N MET A 83 -8.25 -10.77 -8.02
CA MET A 83 -8.61 -10.22 -9.34
C MET A 83 -10.02 -10.57 -9.79
N ARG A 84 -10.57 -11.71 -9.35
CA ARG A 84 -11.93 -12.19 -9.71
C ARG A 84 -12.28 -12.03 -11.21
N GLY A 85 -11.31 -12.25 -12.09
CA GLY A 85 -11.48 -12.09 -13.52
C GLY A 85 -11.38 -10.64 -14.04
N GLN A 86 -11.05 -9.69 -13.18
CA GLN A 86 -10.75 -8.31 -13.57
C GLN A 86 -9.36 -8.19 -14.20
N THR A 87 -9.14 -7.12 -14.96
CA THR A 87 -7.80 -6.79 -15.48
C THR A 87 -6.82 -6.62 -14.32
N PRO A 88 -5.59 -7.16 -14.42
CA PRO A 88 -4.55 -6.95 -13.42
C PRO A 88 -4.38 -5.47 -13.10
N ASP A 89 -4.34 -5.15 -11.81
CA ASP A 89 -4.04 -3.83 -11.31
C ASP A 89 -2.57 -3.70 -10.90
N CYS A 90 -2.14 -2.49 -10.57
CA CYS A 90 -0.76 -2.21 -10.16
C CYS A 90 -0.29 -3.09 -9.01
N MET A 91 -1.15 -3.35 -8.02
CA MET A 91 -0.74 -4.16 -6.87
C MET A 91 -0.51 -5.62 -7.22
N SER A 92 -1.22 -6.16 -8.22
CA SER A 92 -0.94 -7.50 -8.75
C SER A 92 0.42 -7.57 -9.43
N GLU A 93 0.78 -6.56 -10.21
CA GLU A 93 2.09 -6.49 -10.86
C GLU A 93 3.20 -6.35 -9.81
N ILE A 94 3.07 -5.40 -8.89
CA ILE A 94 4.04 -5.16 -7.83
C ILE A 94 4.21 -6.41 -6.94
N ALA A 95 3.12 -7.02 -6.48
CA ALA A 95 3.18 -8.18 -5.60
C ALA A 95 3.87 -9.39 -6.25
N LYS A 96 3.76 -9.56 -7.58
CA LYS A 96 4.47 -10.59 -8.34
C LYS A 96 5.96 -10.34 -8.45
N GLN A 97 6.37 -9.08 -8.47
CA GLN A 97 7.79 -8.69 -8.58
C GLN A 97 8.54 -8.72 -7.25
N LEU A 98 7.83 -8.66 -6.12
CA LEU A 98 8.47 -8.77 -4.81
C LEU A 98 9.01 -10.18 -4.59
N THR A 99 10.21 -10.31 -4.03
CA THR A 99 10.71 -11.58 -3.50
C THR A 99 10.01 -11.94 -2.19
N ASP A 100 10.18 -13.18 -1.74
CA ASP A 100 9.60 -13.62 -0.47
C ASP A 100 10.22 -12.88 0.71
N ASP A 101 11.52 -12.64 0.69
CA ASP A 101 12.23 -11.87 1.74
C ASP A 101 11.73 -10.42 1.79
N GLU A 102 11.51 -9.79 0.65
CA GLU A 102 10.92 -8.45 0.57
C GLU A 102 9.49 -8.41 1.11
N ALA A 103 8.67 -9.37 0.73
CA ALA A 103 7.30 -9.47 1.23
C ALA A 103 7.26 -9.72 2.75
N ILE A 104 8.18 -10.53 3.28
CA ILE A 104 8.32 -10.77 4.72
C ILE A 104 8.78 -9.49 5.42
N ALA A 105 9.82 -8.83 4.93
CA ALA A 105 10.37 -7.63 5.53
C ALA A 105 9.35 -6.49 5.56
N ILE A 106 8.69 -6.20 4.42
CA ILE A 106 7.73 -5.09 4.35
C ILE A 106 6.50 -5.32 5.21
N THR A 107 5.97 -6.55 5.27
CA THR A 107 4.79 -6.83 6.11
C THR A 107 5.08 -6.76 7.60
N LYS A 108 6.28 -7.18 8.03
CA LYS A 108 6.75 -7.00 9.39
C LYS A 108 6.91 -5.52 9.74
N TRP A 109 7.58 -4.77 8.85
CA TRP A 109 7.88 -3.36 9.07
C TRP A 109 6.59 -2.54 9.16
N LEU A 110 5.68 -2.66 8.19
CA LEU A 110 4.42 -1.92 8.17
C LEU A 110 3.57 -2.17 9.42
N ALA A 111 3.44 -3.43 9.85
CA ALA A 111 2.65 -3.77 11.04
C ALA A 111 3.29 -3.28 12.35
N SER A 112 4.60 -3.03 12.37
CA SER A 112 5.33 -2.50 13.52
C SER A 112 5.39 -0.98 13.57
N GLN A 113 4.89 -0.26 12.55
CA GLN A 113 4.90 1.19 12.55
C GLN A 113 3.70 1.77 13.30
N PRO A 114 3.91 2.77 14.18
CA PRO A 114 2.81 3.49 14.80
C PRO A 114 2.16 4.43 13.78
N VAL A 115 0.85 4.60 13.89
CA VAL A 115 0.15 5.66 13.15
C VAL A 115 0.32 6.96 13.91
N THR A 116 1.17 7.85 13.41
CA THR A 116 1.49 9.15 14.03
C THR A 116 1.28 10.29 13.04
N GLY A 117 1.06 11.49 13.55
CA GLY A 117 0.93 12.69 12.73
C GLY A 117 -0.36 12.75 11.91
N GLN A 118 -0.27 13.20 10.67
CA GLN A 118 -1.43 13.36 9.79
C GLN A 118 -1.96 11.98 9.36
N GLN A 119 -3.19 11.68 9.76
CA GLN A 119 -3.87 10.42 9.50
C GLN A 119 -4.76 10.45 8.24
N SER A 120 -4.77 11.56 7.52
CA SER A 120 -5.54 11.71 6.29
C SER A 120 -4.75 11.22 5.08
N PRO A 121 -5.41 10.61 4.08
CA PRO A 121 -4.79 10.27 2.81
C PRO A 121 -4.24 11.49 2.10
N ALA A 122 -3.23 11.29 1.24
CA ALA A 122 -2.80 12.31 0.29
C ALA A 122 -3.93 12.65 -0.69
N SER A 123 -3.97 13.87 -1.20
CA SER A 123 -5.05 14.34 -2.08
C SER A 123 -4.83 13.98 -3.54
N THR A 124 -3.58 13.73 -3.95
CA THR A 124 -3.24 13.54 -5.36
C THR A 124 -2.20 12.45 -5.56
N LEU A 125 -2.41 11.66 -6.60
CA LEU A 125 -1.43 10.74 -7.16
C LEU A 125 -0.82 11.40 -8.40
N SER A 126 0.47 11.13 -8.68
CA SER A 126 1.06 11.61 -9.94
C SER A 126 0.33 10.99 -11.14
N SER A 127 0.12 11.78 -12.20
CA SER A 127 -0.57 11.33 -13.41
C SER A 127 0.10 10.12 -14.06
N GLU A 128 1.43 10.04 -14.00
CA GLU A 128 2.20 8.91 -14.54
C GLU A 128 1.86 7.59 -13.83
N LEU A 129 1.80 7.61 -12.49
CA LEU A 129 1.42 6.44 -11.70
C LEU A 129 -0.05 6.08 -11.87
N ALA A 130 -0.93 7.08 -11.97
CA ALA A 130 -2.35 6.86 -12.21
C ALA A 130 -2.60 6.16 -13.55
N HIS A 131 -1.88 6.53 -14.61
CA HIS A 131 -2.01 5.90 -15.94
C HIS A 131 -1.56 4.43 -15.97
N ARG A 132 -0.64 4.01 -15.08
CA ARG A 132 -0.19 2.62 -14.97
C ARG A 132 -1.20 1.71 -14.28
N CYS A 133 -2.11 2.27 -13.50
CA CYS A 133 -3.05 1.54 -12.66
C CYS A 133 -4.42 1.49 -13.34
N GLY A 134 -4.69 0.47 -14.14
CA GLY A 134 -5.94 0.35 -14.90
C GLY A 134 -7.24 0.32 -14.06
N SER A 135 -7.13 0.15 -12.74
CA SER A 135 -8.25 0.22 -11.79
C SER A 135 -8.54 1.65 -11.29
N ILE A 136 -7.67 2.62 -11.59
CA ILE A 136 -7.87 4.01 -11.20
C ILE A 136 -8.58 4.75 -12.34
N VAL A 137 -9.78 5.23 -12.05
CA VAL A 137 -10.52 6.09 -12.98
C VAL A 137 -9.86 7.48 -12.95
N ILE A 138 -9.23 7.84 -14.06
CA ILE A 138 -8.74 9.21 -14.27
C ILE A 138 -9.92 10.00 -14.82
N GLU A 139 -10.45 10.93 -14.03
CA GLU A 139 -11.38 11.92 -14.58
C GLU A 139 -10.58 12.81 -15.54
N THR A 140 -10.70 12.53 -16.83
CA THR A 140 -10.23 13.46 -17.85
C THR A 140 -11.15 14.66 -17.82
N GLU A 141 -10.64 15.82 -17.40
CA GLU A 141 -11.30 17.10 -17.63
C GLU A 141 -11.30 17.39 -19.15
N ASP A 142 -12.22 16.75 -19.86
CA ASP A 142 -12.54 17.10 -21.22
C ASP A 142 -14.05 16.93 -21.44
N SER A 143 -14.76 17.99 -21.13
CA SER A 143 -16.09 18.27 -21.71
C SER A 143 -16.45 19.72 -21.44
N GLN A 144 -15.91 20.63 -22.23
CA GLN A 144 -16.59 21.88 -22.57
C GLN A 144 -16.75 21.97 -24.07
#